data_a8a27f70f362d2c87ddb02124f07c83e
#
_entry.id   a8a27f70f362d2c87ddb02124f07c83e
#
_cell.length_a   1.000
_cell.length_b   1.000
_cell.length_c   1.000
_cell.angle_alpha   90.00
_cell.angle_beta   90.00
_cell.angle_gamma   90.00
#
_symmetry.space_group_name_H-M   'P 1'
#
loop_
_entity.id
_entity.type
_entity.pdbx_description
1 polymer ?
#
loop_
_entity_poly.entity_id
_entity_poly.type
_entity_poly.pdbx_seq_one_letter_code
_entity_poly.pdbx_strand_id
1 'polypeptide(L)'
;DKQAQRARWAVAGMFLANGFTMGAWAPQIPLLMPRHQVTESTLGLLILVLGIGAVSAMLFAGRLISLYGGRKVLSVFSLALIPVLPMVVFSPNLWLLALFMAAFGAMAGCMDVAMNAQAVEVEQRLDRAIMSSSHGFWSLGGFIGGVTGSYAIAAWGPEVQSLIAAGLVAAIVLV
;
A
#
# COMPACT_ATOMS: atom_id res chain seq x y z
N ASP A 1 18.38 2.64 -23.13
CA ASP A 1 17.47 1.51 -23.31
C ASP A 1 16.02 1.93 -22.97
N LYS A 2 15.16 1.94 -24.00
CA LYS A 2 13.74 2.36 -23.84
C LYS A 2 12.97 1.43 -22.89
N GLN A 3 13.34 0.16 -22.82
CA GLN A 3 12.70 -0.83 -21.93
C GLN A 3 13.06 -0.55 -20.47
N ALA A 4 14.31 -0.23 -20.17
CA ALA A 4 14.73 0.13 -18.82
C ALA A 4 14.09 1.44 -18.35
N GLN A 5 13.87 2.40 -19.24
CA GLN A 5 13.16 3.64 -18.91
C GLN A 5 11.66 3.39 -18.60
N ARG A 6 11.00 2.50 -19.35
CA ARG A 6 9.62 2.09 -19.05
C ARG A 6 9.54 1.38 -17.70
N ALA A 7 10.48 0.47 -17.43
CA ALA A 7 10.55 -0.23 -16.14
C ALA A 7 10.76 0.75 -14.97
N ARG A 8 11.56 1.80 -15.14
CA ARG A 8 11.73 2.86 -14.13
C ARG A 8 10.42 3.55 -13.78
N TRP A 9 9.64 3.94 -14.78
CA TRP A 9 8.36 4.62 -14.53
C TRP A 9 7.33 3.68 -13.93
N ALA A 10 7.30 2.41 -14.34
CA ALA A 10 6.47 1.39 -13.71
C ALA A 10 6.82 1.22 -12.21
N VAL A 11 8.11 1.11 -11.88
CA VAL A 11 8.57 1.05 -10.49
C VAL A 11 8.18 2.32 -9.72
N ALA A 12 8.39 3.51 -10.28
CA ALA A 12 7.97 4.77 -9.66
C ALA A 12 6.45 4.80 -9.38
N GLY A 13 5.63 4.29 -10.31
CA GLY A 13 4.20 4.12 -10.14
C GLY A 13 3.84 3.18 -8.98
N MET A 14 4.58 2.08 -8.80
CA MET A 14 4.36 1.17 -7.67
C MET A 14 4.69 1.82 -6.33
N PHE A 15 5.80 2.57 -6.24
CA PHE A 15 6.11 3.36 -5.05
C PHE A 15 5.04 4.41 -4.76
N LEU A 16 4.57 5.12 -5.79
CA LEU A 16 3.49 6.11 -5.66
C LEU A 16 2.19 5.45 -5.15
N ALA A 17 1.79 4.30 -5.72
CA ALA A 17 0.57 3.59 -5.35
C ALA A 17 0.62 3.06 -3.90
N ASN A 18 1.75 2.48 -3.49
CA ASN A 18 1.94 2.02 -2.11
C ASN A 18 1.88 3.19 -1.13
N GLY A 19 2.64 4.25 -1.38
CA GLY A 19 2.63 5.46 -0.56
C GLY A 19 1.25 6.12 -0.52
N PHE A 20 0.55 6.22 -1.65
CA PHE A 20 -0.80 6.76 -1.74
C PHE A 20 -1.79 5.96 -0.88
N THR A 21 -1.73 4.64 -0.91
CA THR A 21 -2.58 3.78 -0.07
C THR A 21 -2.34 4.03 1.42
N MET A 22 -1.09 4.14 1.83
CA MET A 22 -0.72 4.45 3.22
C MET A 22 -1.19 5.86 3.62
N GLY A 23 -1.04 6.83 2.74
CA GLY A 23 -1.54 8.19 2.97
C GLY A 23 -3.06 8.27 3.05
N ALA A 24 -3.77 7.59 2.15
CA ALA A 24 -5.23 7.53 2.15
C ALA A 24 -5.80 6.77 3.37
N TRP A 25 -5.04 5.84 3.93
CA TRP A 25 -5.36 5.13 5.16
C TRP A 25 -5.28 6.03 6.40
N ALA A 26 -4.30 6.93 6.48
CA ALA A 26 -4.03 7.74 7.67
C ALA A 26 -5.27 8.47 8.23
N PRO A 27 -6.09 9.20 7.44
CA PRO A 27 -7.28 9.88 7.95
C PRO A 27 -8.43 8.93 8.32
N GLN A 28 -8.39 7.66 7.92
CA GLN A 28 -9.36 6.63 8.30
C GLN A 28 -9.13 6.11 9.73
N ILE A 29 -7.89 6.17 10.23
CA ILE A 29 -7.50 5.57 11.52
C ILE A 29 -8.39 6.03 12.67
N PRO A 30 -8.57 7.34 12.93
CA PRO A 30 -9.38 7.80 14.06
C PRO A 30 -10.86 7.43 13.91
N LEU A 31 -11.35 7.20 12.70
CA LEU A 31 -12.75 6.88 12.42
C LEU A 31 -13.12 5.44 12.79
N LEU A 32 -12.13 4.57 12.97
CA LEU A 32 -12.36 3.19 13.42
C LEU A 32 -12.89 3.13 14.86
N MET A 33 -12.52 4.08 15.71
CA MET A 33 -12.97 4.10 17.11
C MET A 33 -14.49 4.25 17.22
N PRO A 34 -15.13 5.29 16.68
CA PRO A 34 -16.57 5.41 16.78
C PRO A 34 -17.33 4.36 15.96
N ARG A 35 -16.78 3.90 14.83
CA ARG A 35 -17.41 2.90 13.97
C ARG A 35 -17.54 1.54 14.66
N HIS A 36 -16.50 1.10 15.36
CA HIS A 36 -16.45 -0.19 16.03
C HIS A 36 -16.65 -0.08 17.54
N GLN A 37 -16.89 1.12 18.08
CA GLN A 37 -17.05 1.41 19.50
C GLN A 37 -15.89 0.87 20.35
N VAL A 38 -14.66 1.07 19.84
CA VAL A 38 -13.43 0.58 20.48
C VAL A 38 -12.67 1.73 21.12
N THR A 39 -11.82 1.37 22.10
CA THR A 39 -10.94 2.28 22.81
C THR A 39 -9.66 2.56 22.02
N GLU A 40 -8.91 3.58 22.45
CA GLU A 40 -7.58 3.91 21.90
C GLU A 40 -6.61 2.72 22.04
N SER A 41 -6.68 1.97 23.15
CA SER A 41 -5.86 0.76 23.34
C SER A 41 -6.18 -0.32 22.33
N THR A 42 -7.46 -0.55 22.02
CA THR A 42 -7.88 -1.51 21.00
C THR A 42 -7.45 -1.04 19.60
N LEU A 43 -7.54 0.25 19.32
CA LEU A 43 -7.03 0.81 18.07
C LEU A 43 -5.52 0.59 17.94
N GLY A 44 -4.77 0.83 19.02
CA GLY A 44 -3.34 0.54 19.06
C GLY A 44 -3.00 -0.93 18.75
N LEU A 45 -3.79 -1.88 19.32
CA LEU A 45 -3.64 -3.31 19.01
C LEU A 45 -3.95 -3.63 17.55
N LEU A 46 -4.96 -2.99 16.95
CA LEU A 46 -5.27 -3.16 15.53
C LEU A 46 -4.12 -2.67 14.64
N ILE A 47 -3.53 -1.52 14.96
CA ILE A 47 -2.35 -1.01 14.27
C ILE A 47 -1.15 -1.96 14.44
N LEU A 48 -0.97 -2.53 15.63
CA LEU A 48 0.04 -3.56 15.87
C LEU A 48 -0.21 -4.81 15.02
N VAL A 49 -1.45 -5.25 14.87
CA VAL A 49 -1.83 -6.38 14.00
C VAL A 49 -1.46 -6.10 12.54
N LEU A 50 -1.70 -4.88 12.05
CA LEU A 50 -1.22 -4.45 10.72
C LEU A 50 0.31 -4.55 10.63
N GLY A 51 1.03 -4.05 11.62
CA GLY A 51 2.49 -4.12 11.68
C GLY A 51 3.02 -5.56 11.70
N ILE A 52 2.40 -6.45 12.47
CA ILE A 52 2.73 -7.89 12.51
C ILE A 52 2.50 -8.53 11.13
N GLY A 53 1.38 -8.21 10.48
CA GLY A 53 1.11 -8.66 9.11
C GLY A 53 2.19 -8.23 8.13
N ALA A 54 2.60 -6.96 8.20
CA ALA A 54 3.66 -6.41 7.35
C ALA A 54 5.00 -7.12 7.57
N VAL A 55 5.48 -7.19 8.80
CA VAL A 55 6.76 -7.82 9.14
C VAL A 55 6.76 -9.29 8.78
N SER A 56 5.67 -10.02 9.08
CA SER A 56 5.55 -11.43 8.72
C SER A 56 5.66 -11.64 7.22
N ALA A 57 4.94 -10.85 6.41
CA ALA A 57 5.00 -10.95 4.95
C ALA A 57 6.38 -10.58 4.39
N MET A 58 7.02 -9.55 4.94
CA MET A 58 8.36 -9.13 4.55
C MET A 58 9.40 -10.25 4.73
N LEU A 59 9.32 -11.03 5.82
CA LEU A 59 10.22 -12.15 6.07
C LEU A 59 10.13 -13.24 4.98
N PHE A 60 8.95 -13.42 4.38
CA PHE A 60 8.73 -14.39 3.30
C PHE A 60 8.89 -13.80 1.90
N ALA A 61 8.88 -12.48 1.76
CA ALA A 61 8.93 -11.80 0.46
C ALA A 61 10.18 -12.19 -0.36
N GLY A 62 11.35 -12.27 0.27
CA GLY A 62 12.58 -12.68 -0.38
C GLY A 62 12.49 -14.09 -0.99
N ARG A 63 11.87 -15.03 -0.26
CA ARG A 63 11.63 -16.38 -0.76
C ARG A 63 10.65 -16.40 -1.95
N LEU A 64 9.58 -15.62 -1.86
CA LEU A 64 8.62 -15.50 -2.98
C LEU A 64 9.29 -14.92 -4.22
N ILE A 65 10.12 -13.89 -4.07
CA ILE A 65 10.88 -13.30 -5.15
C ILE A 65 11.85 -14.30 -5.78
N SER A 66 12.54 -15.09 -4.96
CA SER A 66 13.46 -16.14 -5.45
C SER A 66 12.73 -17.24 -6.22
N LEU A 67 11.53 -17.64 -5.79
CA LEU A 67 10.76 -18.73 -6.42
C LEU A 67 9.99 -18.28 -7.67
N TYR A 68 9.42 -17.08 -7.66
CA TYR A 68 8.47 -16.63 -8.68
C TYR A 68 8.94 -15.44 -9.51
N GLY A 69 10.04 -14.82 -9.12
CA GLY A 69 10.58 -13.61 -9.73
C GLY A 69 9.96 -12.33 -9.16
N GLY A 70 10.79 -11.28 -9.01
CA GLY A 70 10.38 -10.02 -8.37
C GLY A 70 9.22 -9.33 -9.07
N ARG A 71 9.21 -9.32 -10.41
CA ARG A 71 8.13 -8.70 -11.20
C ARG A 71 6.76 -9.34 -10.93
N LYS A 72 6.70 -10.69 -10.88
CA LYS A 72 5.44 -11.40 -10.64
C LYS A 72 4.94 -11.17 -9.22
N VAL A 73 5.84 -11.22 -8.24
CA VAL A 73 5.50 -10.94 -6.84
C VAL A 73 4.99 -9.52 -6.69
N LEU A 74 5.69 -8.53 -7.26
CA LEU A 74 5.25 -7.14 -7.24
C LEU A 74 3.85 -6.98 -7.86
N SER A 75 3.59 -7.56 -9.03
CA SER A 75 2.28 -7.48 -9.69
C SER A 75 1.16 -8.10 -8.85
N VAL A 76 1.39 -9.25 -8.24
CA VAL A 76 0.37 -9.92 -7.40
C VAL A 76 0.04 -9.09 -6.18
N PHE A 77 1.04 -8.58 -5.45
CA PHE A 77 0.81 -7.83 -4.23
C PHE A 77 0.30 -6.40 -4.49
N SER A 78 0.68 -5.78 -5.60
CA SER A 78 0.09 -4.49 -6.00
C SER A 78 -1.39 -4.62 -6.38
N LEU A 79 -1.78 -5.68 -7.07
CA LEU A 79 -3.19 -5.98 -7.35
C LEU A 79 -3.96 -6.31 -6.07
N ALA A 80 -3.37 -7.10 -5.16
CA ALA A 80 -3.98 -7.42 -3.88
C ALA A 80 -4.13 -6.21 -2.95
N LEU A 81 -3.31 -5.17 -3.12
CA LEU A 81 -3.41 -3.93 -2.35
C LEU A 81 -4.65 -3.11 -2.71
N ILE A 82 -5.18 -3.22 -3.94
CA ILE A 82 -6.30 -2.40 -4.43
C ILE A 82 -7.51 -2.47 -3.49
N PRO A 83 -8.06 -3.64 -3.12
CA PRO A 83 -9.28 -3.72 -2.31
C PRO A 83 -9.04 -3.53 -0.80
N VAL A 84 -7.81 -3.42 -0.35
CA VAL A 84 -7.48 -3.51 1.08
C VAL A 84 -8.11 -2.39 1.90
N LEU A 85 -8.04 -1.15 1.41
CA LEU A 85 -8.61 -0.01 2.13
C LEU A 85 -10.14 -0.10 2.21
N PRO A 86 -10.90 -0.38 1.14
CA PRO A 86 -12.31 -0.70 1.25
C PRO A 86 -12.63 -1.85 2.21
N MET A 87 -11.87 -2.94 2.19
CA MET A 87 -12.09 -4.07 3.10
C MET A 87 -12.00 -3.65 4.56
N VAL A 88 -11.02 -2.82 4.91
CA VAL A 88 -10.88 -2.27 6.26
C VAL A 88 -12.08 -1.37 6.61
N VAL A 89 -12.44 -0.46 5.71
CA VAL A 89 -13.49 0.54 5.93
C VAL A 89 -14.88 -0.09 6.00
N PHE A 90 -15.17 -1.11 5.18
CA PHE A 90 -16.45 -1.82 5.18
C PHE A 90 -16.49 -3.02 6.12
N SER A 91 -15.49 -3.23 6.97
CA SER A 91 -15.49 -4.36 7.90
C SER A 91 -16.68 -4.33 8.86
N PRO A 92 -17.48 -5.42 8.94
CA PRO A 92 -18.72 -5.41 9.70
C PRO A 92 -18.52 -5.62 11.20
N ASN A 93 -17.36 -6.11 11.62
CA ASN A 93 -17.05 -6.40 13.02
C ASN A 93 -15.55 -6.34 13.28
N LEU A 94 -15.20 -6.32 14.56
CA LEU A 94 -13.81 -6.18 15.02
C LEU A 94 -12.87 -7.30 14.56
N TRP A 95 -13.37 -8.54 14.48
CA TRP A 95 -12.54 -9.69 14.07
C TRP A 95 -12.16 -9.63 12.59
N LEU A 96 -13.13 -9.29 11.74
CA LEU A 96 -12.85 -9.07 10.32
C LEU A 96 -12.00 -7.83 10.10
N LEU A 97 -12.21 -6.76 10.88
CA LEU A 97 -11.32 -5.60 10.86
C LEU A 97 -9.88 -6.00 11.17
N ALA A 98 -9.65 -6.78 12.24
CA ALA A 98 -8.31 -7.25 12.59
C ALA A 98 -7.68 -8.10 11.47
N LEU A 99 -8.47 -9.00 10.87
CA LEU A 99 -8.02 -9.81 9.72
C LEU A 99 -7.65 -8.93 8.52
N PHE A 100 -8.47 -7.95 8.19
CA PHE A 100 -8.21 -7.03 7.06
C PHE A 100 -7.02 -6.10 7.34
N MET A 101 -6.82 -5.69 8.59
CA MET A 101 -5.64 -4.95 9.02
C MET A 101 -4.36 -5.79 8.87
N ALA A 102 -4.38 -7.06 9.28
CA ALA A 102 -3.27 -7.98 9.05
C ALA A 102 -2.98 -8.18 7.57
N ALA A 103 -4.03 -8.38 6.75
CA ALA A 103 -3.91 -8.50 5.31
C ALA A 103 -3.35 -7.22 4.68
N PHE A 104 -3.82 -6.05 5.12
CA PHE A 104 -3.30 -4.76 4.66
C PHE A 104 -1.78 -4.67 4.91
N GLY A 105 -1.34 -4.92 6.13
CA GLY A 105 0.08 -4.94 6.45
C GLY A 105 0.85 -5.91 5.56
N ALA A 106 0.34 -7.14 5.41
CA ALA A 106 0.99 -8.18 4.60
C ALA A 106 1.11 -7.78 3.12
N MET A 107 0.04 -7.24 2.52
CA MET A 107 0.06 -6.81 1.11
C MET A 107 1.00 -5.63 0.90
N ALA A 108 0.89 -4.60 1.73
CA ALA A 108 1.75 -3.41 1.65
C ALA A 108 3.22 -3.76 1.91
N GLY A 109 3.53 -4.57 2.93
CA GLY A 109 4.88 -4.95 3.28
C GLY A 109 5.55 -5.85 2.24
N CYS A 110 4.86 -6.85 1.71
CA CYS A 110 5.42 -7.70 0.65
C CYS A 110 5.62 -6.91 -0.65
N MET A 111 4.69 -6.03 -1.00
CA MET A 111 4.85 -5.11 -2.12
C MET A 111 6.05 -4.20 -1.93
N ASP A 112 6.29 -3.68 -0.70
CA ASP A 112 7.44 -2.83 -0.39
C ASP A 112 8.76 -3.54 -0.69
N VAL A 113 8.95 -4.76 -0.21
CA VAL A 113 10.15 -5.55 -0.51
C VAL A 113 10.29 -5.80 -2.03
N ALA A 114 9.21 -6.16 -2.70
CA ALA A 114 9.25 -6.48 -4.12
C ALA A 114 9.53 -5.25 -4.99
N MET A 115 8.96 -4.08 -4.69
CA MET A 115 9.22 -2.86 -5.46
C MET A 115 10.64 -2.33 -5.23
N ASN A 116 11.19 -2.47 -4.02
CA ASN A 116 12.60 -2.15 -3.75
C ASN A 116 13.54 -3.08 -4.51
N ALA A 117 13.27 -4.39 -4.56
CA ALA A 117 14.05 -5.34 -5.35
C ALA A 117 14.01 -5.00 -6.85
N GLN A 118 12.85 -4.64 -7.38
CA GLN A 118 12.72 -4.21 -8.78
C GLN A 118 13.41 -2.86 -9.05
N ALA A 119 13.39 -1.93 -8.09
CA ALA A 119 14.14 -0.67 -8.21
C ALA A 119 15.63 -0.91 -8.35
N VAL A 120 16.22 -1.81 -7.54
CA VAL A 120 17.64 -2.20 -7.65
C VAL A 120 17.94 -2.81 -9.01
N GLU A 121 17.09 -3.72 -9.50
CA GLU A 121 17.28 -4.35 -10.82
C GLU A 121 17.27 -3.31 -11.96
N VAL A 122 16.33 -2.36 -11.91
CA VAL A 122 16.23 -1.28 -12.89
C VAL A 122 17.41 -0.31 -12.79
N GLU A 123 17.86 0.01 -11.57
CA GLU A 123 19.04 0.84 -11.31
C GLU A 123 20.30 0.25 -11.97
N GLN A 124 20.51 -1.06 -11.81
CA GLN A 124 21.63 -1.78 -12.45
C GLN A 124 21.54 -1.76 -13.99
N ARG A 125 20.34 -1.89 -14.55
CA ARG A 125 20.15 -1.84 -16.01
C ARG A 125 20.32 -0.45 -16.61
N LEU A 126 20.06 0.59 -15.83
CA LEU A 126 20.20 2.00 -16.27
C LEU A 126 21.59 2.57 -16.01
N ASP A 127 22.42 1.88 -15.23
CA ASP A 127 23.69 2.39 -14.67
C ASP A 127 23.49 3.78 -14.04
N ARG A 128 22.40 3.94 -13.31
CA ARG A 128 22.00 5.21 -12.72
C ARG A 128 21.20 5.00 -11.45
N ALA A 129 21.57 5.69 -10.37
CA ALA A 129 20.84 5.68 -9.10
C ALA A 129 19.40 6.23 -9.26
N ILE A 130 18.41 5.40 -8.92
CA ILE A 130 16.98 5.77 -8.96
C ILE A 130 16.28 5.56 -7.60
N MET A 131 16.92 4.91 -6.65
CA MET A 131 16.29 4.54 -5.37
C MET A 131 15.74 5.76 -4.62
N SER A 132 16.53 6.83 -4.48
CA SER A 132 16.09 8.05 -3.80
C SER A 132 14.87 8.68 -4.47
N SER A 133 14.83 8.70 -5.81
CA SER A 133 13.66 9.22 -6.53
C SER A 133 12.44 8.32 -6.40
N SER A 134 12.62 7.00 -6.31
CA SER A 134 11.55 6.04 -6.08
C SER A 134 10.90 6.26 -4.71
N HIS A 135 11.69 6.41 -3.65
CA HIS A 135 11.18 6.79 -2.32
C HIS A 135 10.56 8.20 -2.30
N GLY A 136 11.05 9.12 -3.13
CA GLY A 136 10.39 10.41 -3.37
C GLY A 136 8.97 10.26 -3.90
N PHE A 137 8.74 9.35 -4.85
CA PHE A 137 7.39 9.01 -5.34
C PHE A 137 6.53 8.37 -4.26
N TRP A 138 7.08 7.55 -3.39
CA TRP A 138 6.37 7.01 -2.25
C TRP A 138 5.90 8.11 -1.30
N SER A 139 6.78 9.04 -0.92
CA SER A 139 6.46 10.18 -0.07
C SER A 139 5.42 11.10 -0.72
N LEU A 140 5.54 11.36 -2.03
CA LEU A 140 4.57 12.14 -2.79
C LEU A 140 3.20 11.46 -2.79
N GLY A 141 3.16 10.15 -3.00
CA GLY A 141 1.94 9.35 -2.91
C GLY A 141 1.30 9.48 -1.53
N GLY A 142 2.08 9.32 -0.46
CA GLY A 142 1.62 9.47 0.92
C GLY A 142 1.02 10.86 1.20
N PHE A 143 1.68 11.90 0.74
CA PHE A 143 1.19 13.28 0.87
C PHE A 143 -0.13 13.48 0.11
N ILE A 144 -0.17 13.10 -1.18
CA ILE A 144 -1.39 13.23 -1.99
C ILE A 144 -2.53 12.41 -1.39
N GLY A 145 -2.26 11.15 -1.01
CA GLY A 145 -3.25 10.26 -0.39
C GLY A 145 -3.83 10.82 0.91
N GLY A 146 -2.98 11.39 1.77
CA GLY A 146 -3.40 12.00 3.04
C GLY A 146 -4.26 13.24 2.84
N VAL A 147 -3.82 14.18 1.99
CA VAL A 147 -4.56 15.42 1.72
C VAL A 147 -5.87 15.15 1.00
N THR A 148 -5.84 14.40 -0.10
CA THR A 148 -7.05 14.09 -0.86
C THR A 148 -7.99 13.16 -0.08
N GLY A 149 -7.43 12.25 0.71
CA GLY A 149 -8.19 11.35 1.58
C GLY A 149 -8.95 12.11 2.65
N SER A 150 -8.31 13.04 3.35
CA SER A 150 -8.96 13.89 4.35
C SER A 150 -10.08 14.74 3.74
N TYR A 151 -9.83 15.35 2.57
CA TYR A 151 -10.84 16.13 1.86
C TYR A 151 -12.03 15.25 1.43
N ALA A 152 -11.76 14.08 0.84
CA ALA A 152 -12.79 13.17 0.38
C ALA A 152 -13.67 12.63 1.52
N ILE A 153 -13.07 12.35 2.68
CA ILE A 153 -13.82 11.96 3.89
C ILE A 153 -14.75 13.09 4.33
N ALA A 154 -14.25 14.32 4.38
CA ALA A 154 -15.06 15.46 4.78
C ALA A 154 -16.21 15.76 3.80
N ALA A 155 -15.99 15.57 2.50
CA ALA A 155 -16.97 15.88 1.46
C ALA A 155 -18.00 14.75 1.24
N TRP A 156 -17.57 13.47 1.29
CA TRP A 156 -18.38 12.33 0.84
C TRP A 156 -18.41 11.15 1.81
N GLY A 157 -17.68 11.23 2.92
CA GLY A 157 -17.59 10.18 3.92
C GLY A 157 -16.47 9.17 3.67
N PRO A 158 -16.16 8.36 4.70
CA PRO A 158 -15.05 7.43 4.69
C PRO A 158 -15.22 6.26 3.69
N GLU A 159 -16.47 5.82 3.47
CA GLU A 159 -16.79 4.73 2.54
C GLU A 159 -16.45 5.14 1.10
N VAL A 160 -16.95 6.30 0.67
CA VAL A 160 -16.70 6.83 -0.68
C VAL A 160 -15.21 7.12 -0.88
N GLN A 161 -14.54 7.69 0.13
CA GLN A 161 -13.11 7.92 0.08
C GLN A 161 -12.33 6.63 -0.18
N SER A 162 -12.67 5.54 0.51
CA SER A 162 -11.97 4.26 0.36
C SER A 162 -12.12 3.68 -1.05
N LEU A 163 -13.31 3.82 -1.65
CA LEU A 163 -13.57 3.36 -3.02
C LEU A 163 -12.84 4.23 -4.06
N ILE A 164 -12.82 5.55 -3.88
CA ILE A 164 -12.05 6.46 -4.74
C ILE A 164 -10.57 6.11 -4.65
N ALA A 165 -10.03 5.90 -3.44
CA ALA A 165 -8.64 5.53 -3.24
C ALA A 165 -8.31 4.22 -3.94
N ALA A 166 -9.15 3.19 -3.81
CA ALA A 166 -8.97 1.91 -4.51
C ALA A 166 -8.99 2.08 -6.04
N GLY A 167 -9.89 2.90 -6.57
CA GLY A 167 -9.97 3.21 -8.00
C GLY A 167 -8.71 3.90 -8.52
N LEU A 168 -8.15 4.87 -7.77
CA LEU A 168 -6.91 5.55 -8.13
C LEU A 168 -5.70 4.62 -8.08
N VAL A 169 -5.60 3.77 -7.05
CA VAL A 169 -4.55 2.74 -6.96
C VAL A 169 -4.66 1.77 -8.13
N ALA A 170 -5.86 1.30 -8.46
CA ALA A 170 -6.09 0.45 -9.61
C ALA A 170 -5.66 1.11 -10.93
N ALA A 171 -5.97 2.39 -11.13
CA ALA A 171 -5.55 3.13 -12.29
C ALA A 171 -4.02 3.22 -12.44
N ILE A 172 -3.28 3.33 -11.33
CA ILE A 172 -1.81 3.36 -11.35
C ILE A 172 -1.23 1.96 -11.62
N VAL A 173 -1.80 0.94 -10.97
CA VAL A 173 -1.27 -0.44 -11.01
C VAL A 173 -1.54 -1.15 -12.34
N LEU A 174 -2.64 -0.82 -13.03
CA LEU A 174 -3.08 -1.48 -14.26
C LEU A 174 -2.53 -0.84 -15.56
N VAL A 175 -1.84 0.30 -15.46
CA VAL A 175 -1.18 1.01 -16.59
C VAL A 175 0.30 0.66 -16.66
#